data_3937f8beae6a96112ba7e03628b93e2c
#
_entry.id   3937f8beae6a96112ba7e03628b93e2c
#
_cell.length_a   1.000
_cell.length_b   1.000
_cell.length_c   1.000
_cell.angle_alpha   90.00
_cell.angle_beta   90.00
_cell.angle_gamma   90.00
#
_symmetry.space_group_name_H-M   'P 1'
#
loop_
_entity.id
_entity.type
_entity.pdbx_description
1 polymer ?
#
loop_
_entity_poly.entity_id
_entity_poly.type
_entity_poly.pdbx_seq_one_letter_code
_entity_poly.pdbx_strand_id
1 'polypeptide(L)'
;VLTFQKSLAYNPPASYNGSLLDGRDICSVVIKDADFKFYVTASAKIRALRRYKELKKLGKKVKFDEILKSMKKRDREDRTRKHSKLKITEESILINTSQLSIKNSFLKVKKIMDRKLKLIWKKQQN
;
A
#
# COMPACT_ATOMS: atom_id res chain seq x y z
N VAL A 1 -10.71 14.92 7.73
CA VAL A 1 -9.69 14.02 7.16
C VAL A 1 -10.21 13.35 5.89
N LEU A 2 -11.39 12.71 5.94
CA LEU A 2 -11.96 12.04 4.77
C LEU A 2 -12.23 13.00 3.60
N THR A 3 -12.81 14.18 3.87
CA THR A 3 -13.09 15.20 2.86
C THR A 3 -11.80 15.71 2.23
N PHE A 4 -10.75 15.93 3.02
CA PHE A 4 -9.44 16.37 2.55
C PHE A 4 -8.78 15.31 1.66
N GLN A 5 -8.82 14.05 2.07
CA GLN A 5 -8.29 12.93 1.29
C GLN A 5 -8.98 12.83 -0.07
N LYS A 6 -10.30 12.91 -0.11
CA LYS A 6 -11.07 12.88 -1.36
C LYS A 6 -10.77 14.08 -2.24
N SER A 7 -10.66 15.26 -1.67
CA SER A 7 -10.33 16.46 -2.42
C SER A 7 -8.98 16.34 -3.13
N LEU A 8 -7.94 15.88 -2.44
CA LEU A 8 -6.63 15.65 -3.04
C LEU A 8 -6.64 14.54 -4.10
N ALA A 9 -7.40 13.48 -3.85
CA ALA A 9 -7.47 12.34 -4.77
C ALA A 9 -8.09 12.73 -6.12
N TYR A 10 -9.21 13.45 -6.08
CA TYR A 10 -9.94 13.81 -7.29
C TYR A 10 -9.48 15.11 -7.94
N ASN A 11 -8.88 16.00 -7.15
CA ASN A 11 -8.44 17.31 -7.64
C ASN A 11 -6.98 17.56 -7.20
N PRO A 12 -6.01 16.84 -7.78
CA PRO A 12 -4.60 17.10 -7.48
C PRO A 12 -4.19 18.48 -7.98
N PRO A 13 -3.16 19.11 -7.38
CA PRO A 13 -2.64 20.38 -7.89
C PRO A 13 -2.27 20.29 -9.38
N ALA A 14 -2.41 21.40 -10.10
CA ALA A 14 -2.32 21.46 -11.57
C ALA A 14 -0.98 20.93 -12.15
N SER A 15 0.09 20.93 -11.34
CA SER A 15 1.41 20.41 -11.75
C SER A 15 1.50 18.86 -11.70
N TYR A 16 0.49 18.18 -11.18
CA TYR A 16 0.49 16.72 -11.04
C TYR A 16 -0.60 16.08 -11.90
N ASN A 17 -0.29 14.91 -12.45
CA ASN A 17 -1.21 14.16 -13.32
C ASN A 17 -2.11 13.17 -12.56
N GLY A 18 -1.97 13.08 -11.26
CA GLY A 18 -2.75 12.15 -10.46
C GLY A 18 -2.39 12.21 -8.98
N SER A 19 -2.98 11.31 -8.23
CA SER A 19 -2.79 11.22 -6.78
C SER A 19 -2.47 9.79 -6.38
N LEU A 20 -1.65 9.64 -5.35
CA LEU A 20 -1.37 8.35 -4.73
C LEU A 20 -1.72 8.46 -3.25
N LEU A 21 -2.57 7.55 -2.78
CA LEU A 21 -2.99 7.50 -1.38
C LEU A 21 -2.54 6.19 -0.75
N ASP A 22 -2.04 6.30 0.47
CA ASP A 22 -1.63 5.14 1.28
C ASP A 22 -2.48 5.10 2.54
N GLY A 23 -2.97 3.92 2.88
CA GLY A 23 -3.80 3.72 4.06
C GLY A 23 -4.39 2.32 4.10
N ARG A 24 -5.29 2.09 5.05
CA ARG A 24 -5.89 0.76 5.27
C ARG A 24 -7.22 0.57 4.58
N ASP A 25 -8.01 1.61 4.48
CA ASP A 25 -9.38 1.59 3.94
C ASP A 25 -9.54 2.42 2.66
N ILE A 26 -8.44 2.85 2.03
CA ILE A 26 -8.48 3.77 0.89
C ILE A 26 -9.30 3.16 -0.27
N CYS A 27 -9.00 1.93 -0.66
CA CYS A 27 -9.68 1.29 -1.78
C CYS A 27 -11.09 0.82 -1.46
N SER A 28 -11.38 0.53 -0.19
CA SER A 28 -12.69 -0.01 0.21
C SER A 28 -13.70 1.06 0.62
N VAL A 29 -13.24 2.20 1.13
CA VAL A 29 -14.11 3.25 1.69
C VAL A 29 -13.87 4.62 1.07
N VAL A 30 -12.61 5.07 1.03
CA VAL A 30 -12.28 6.45 0.67
C VAL A 30 -12.40 6.69 -0.83
N ILE A 31 -11.67 5.91 -1.63
CA ILE A 31 -11.64 6.03 -3.09
C ILE A 31 -11.95 4.67 -3.70
N LYS A 32 -13.23 4.39 -3.91
CA LYS A 32 -13.70 3.11 -4.44
C LYS A 32 -13.49 2.96 -5.94
N ASP A 33 -13.34 4.06 -6.64
CA ASP A 33 -13.20 4.14 -8.10
C ASP A 33 -11.77 4.46 -8.56
N ALA A 34 -10.78 4.19 -7.72
CA ALA A 34 -9.38 4.40 -8.09
C ALA A 34 -9.01 3.61 -9.35
N ASP A 35 -8.19 4.20 -10.22
CA ASP A 35 -7.71 3.54 -11.44
C ASP A 35 -6.83 2.33 -11.13
N PHE A 36 -6.04 2.42 -10.07
CA PHE A 36 -5.20 1.35 -9.58
C PHE A 36 -5.44 1.15 -8.08
N LYS A 37 -5.71 -0.08 -7.70
CA LYS A 37 -5.87 -0.49 -6.30
C LYS A 37 -4.87 -1.58 -6.00
N PHE A 38 -3.91 -1.30 -5.13
CA PHE A 38 -2.90 -2.26 -4.73
C PHE A 38 -3.07 -2.63 -3.26
N TYR A 39 -3.03 -3.91 -2.98
CA TYR A 39 -2.92 -4.44 -1.63
C TYR A 39 -1.51 -4.99 -1.46
N VAL A 40 -0.66 -4.21 -0.80
CA VAL A 40 0.75 -4.57 -0.60
C VAL A 40 0.89 -5.32 0.71
N THR A 41 1.49 -6.50 0.65
CA THR A 41 1.67 -7.36 1.82
C THR A 41 3.07 -7.97 1.88
N ALA A 42 3.44 -8.43 3.05
CA ALA A 42 4.58 -9.28 3.29
C ALA A 42 4.31 -10.06 4.58
N SER A 43 5.02 -11.18 4.78
CA SER A 43 4.88 -11.95 6.02
C SER A 43 5.23 -11.09 7.24
N ALA A 44 4.60 -11.36 8.37
CA ALA A 44 4.86 -10.62 9.61
C ALA A 44 6.34 -10.68 10.01
N LYS A 45 6.97 -11.84 9.82
CA LYS A 45 8.39 -12.05 10.11
C LYS A 45 9.28 -11.14 9.24
N ILE A 46 9.00 -11.05 7.95
CA ILE A 46 9.79 -10.21 7.03
C ILE A 46 9.58 -8.72 7.35
N ARG A 47 8.35 -8.29 7.62
CA ARG A 47 8.07 -6.91 8.00
C ARG A 47 8.75 -6.55 9.32
N ALA A 48 8.73 -7.45 10.30
CA ALA A 48 9.42 -7.27 11.57
C ALA A 48 10.93 -7.17 11.38
N LEU A 49 11.51 -8.00 10.50
CA LEU A 49 12.94 -7.95 10.18
C LEU A 49 13.33 -6.63 9.52
N ARG A 50 12.53 -6.14 8.59
CA ARG A 50 12.74 -4.84 7.94
C ARG A 50 12.73 -3.71 8.97
N ARG A 51 11.74 -3.71 9.86
CA ARG A 51 11.61 -2.72 10.92
C ARG A 51 12.76 -2.80 11.92
N TYR A 52 13.16 -4.01 12.28
CA TYR A 52 14.30 -4.23 13.17
C TYR A 52 15.58 -3.62 12.59
N LYS A 53 15.89 -3.90 11.32
CA LYS A 53 17.04 -3.35 10.62
C LYS A 53 17.00 -1.81 10.55
N GLU A 54 15.84 -1.25 10.25
CA GLU A 54 15.64 0.20 10.22
C GLU A 54 15.93 0.85 11.58
N LEU A 55 15.37 0.31 12.65
CA LEU A 55 15.54 0.84 14.00
C LEU A 55 17.00 0.69 14.49
N LYS A 56 17.65 -0.43 14.17
CA LYS A 56 19.06 -0.62 14.44
C LYS A 56 19.93 0.41 13.73
N LYS A 57 19.63 0.70 12.49
CA LYS A 57 20.33 1.71 11.67
C LYS A 57 20.18 3.11 12.26
N LEU A 58 19.06 3.40 12.92
CA LEU A 58 18.82 4.64 13.64
C LEU A 58 19.46 4.68 15.03
N GLY A 59 20.22 3.65 15.42
CA GLY A 59 20.89 3.57 16.70
C GLY A 59 19.98 3.18 17.87
N LYS A 60 18.77 2.71 17.62
CA LYS A 60 17.83 2.32 18.67
C LYS A 60 18.12 0.91 19.15
N LYS A 61 18.02 0.69 20.47
CA LYS A 61 18.11 -0.63 21.10
C LYS A 61 16.74 -1.29 21.03
N VAL A 62 16.60 -2.32 20.19
CA VAL A 62 15.33 -3.02 19.96
C VAL A 62 15.56 -4.53 19.93
N LYS A 63 14.53 -5.29 20.30
CA LYS A 63 14.52 -6.75 20.23
C LYS A 63 13.57 -7.19 19.12
N PHE A 64 14.03 -8.09 18.28
CA PHE A 64 13.24 -8.61 17.16
C PHE A 64 11.90 -9.21 17.59
N ASP A 65 11.91 -10.03 18.66
CA ASP A 65 10.69 -10.69 19.14
C ASP A 65 9.61 -9.70 19.61
N GLU A 66 10.02 -8.60 20.23
CA GLU A 66 9.09 -7.54 20.66
C GLU A 66 8.48 -6.84 19.45
N ILE A 67 9.29 -6.56 18.43
CA ILE A 67 8.82 -5.94 17.18
C ILE A 67 7.83 -6.88 16.48
N LEU A 68 8.15 -8.15 16.36
CA LEU A 68 7.28 -9.16 15.74
C LEU A 68 5.94 -9.27 16.47
N LYS A 69 5.97 -9.34 17.79
CA LYS A 69 4.76 -9.41 18.62
C LYS A 69 3.88 -8.18 18.44
N SER A 70 4.47 -7.00 18.50
CA SER A 70 3.77 -5.73 18.29
C SER A 70 3.14 -5.67 16.90
N MET A 71 3.87 -6.11 15.89
CA MET A 71 3.40 -6.10 14.50
C MET A 71 2.24 -7.05 14.28
N LYS A 72 2.29 -8.25 14.85
CA LYS A 72 1.18 -9.22 14.78
C LYS A 72 -0.08 -8.69 15.49
N LYS A 73 0.10 -8.01 16.62
CA LYS A 73 -1.00 -7.36 17.34
C LYS A 73 -1.67 -6.29 16.49
N ARG A 74 -0.87 -5.43 15.88
CA ARG A 74 -1.36 -4.36 15.00
C ARG A 74 -2.11 -4.93 13.78
N ASP A 75 -1.58 -5.98 13.15
CA ASP A 75 -2.26 -6.64 12.04
C ASP A 75 -3.64 -7.16 12.43
N ARG A 76 -3.73 -7.77 13.61
CA ARG A 76 -5.00 -8.26 14.14
C ARG A 76 -5.99 -7.12 14.36
N GLU A 77 -5.54 -6.03 14.97
CA GLU A 77 -6.34 -4.84 15.20
C GLU A 77 -6.83 -4.22 13.89
N ASP A 78 -5.95 -4.11 12.88
CA ASP A 78 -6.29 -3.57 11.58
C ASP A 78 -7.37 -4.39 10.85
N ARG A 79 -7.37 -5.71 11.02
CA ARG A 79 -8.36 -6.60 10.39
C ARG A 79 -9.68 -6.67 11.14
N THR A 80 -9.66 -6.51 12.45
CA THR A 80 -10.83 -6.73 13.31
C THR A 80 -11.48 -5.46 13.82
N ARG A 81 -10.89 -4.28 13.58
CA ARG A 81 -11.48 -3.02 14.02
C ARG A 81 -12.86 -2.81 13.40
N LYS A 82 -13.73 -2.12 14.13
CA LYS A 82 -15.11 -1.87 13.69
C LYS A 82 -15.20 -0.95 12.48
N HIS A 83 -14.31 0.03 12.38
CA HIS A 83 -14.25 1.01 11.29
C HIS A 83 -12.87 1.04 10.66
N SER A 84 -12.80 1.40 9.39
CA SER A 84 -11.53 1.56 8.66
C SER A 84 -10.65 0.31 8.68
N LYS A 85 -11.26 -0.87 8.53
CA LYS A 85 -10.52 -2.15 8.46
C LYS A 85 -9.60 -2.19 7.27
N LEU A 86 -8.42 -2.81 7.45
CA LEU A 86 -7.60 -3.22 6.33
C LEU A 86 -8.32 -4.37 5.60
N LYS A 87 -8.72 -4.13 4.36
CA LYS A 87 -9.54 -5.07 3.58
C LYS A 87 -9.05 -5.17 2.15
N ILE A 88 -8.95 -6.39 1.65
CA ILE A 88 -8.72 -6.64 0.22
C ILE A 88 -10.05 -6.51 -0.49
N THR A 89 -10.11 -5.66 -1.52
CA THR A 89 -11.28 -5.55 -2.40
C THR A 89 -11.10 -6.48 -3.60
N GLU A 90 -12.20 -6.86 -4.27
CA GLU A 90 -12.14 -7.75 -5.45
C GLU A 90 -11.26 -7.18 -6.57
N GLU A 91 -11.25 -5.86 -6.72
CA GLU A 91 -10.51 -5.16 -7.77
C GLU A 91 -9.04 -4.91 -7.38
N SER A 92 -8.66 -5.21 -6.15
CA SER A 92 -7.29 -4.97 -5.67
C SER A 92 -6.30 -5.97 -6.25
N ILE A 93 -5.14 -5.46 -6.63
CA ILE A 93 -4.02 -6.27 -7.09
C ILE A 93 -3.14 -6.57 -5.88
N LEU A 94 -3.00 -7.86 -5.55
CA LEU A 94 -2.18 -8.30 -4.43
C LEU A 94 -0.70 -8.30 -4.82
N ILE A 95 0.11 -7.56 -4.05
CA ILE A 95 1.56 -7.52 -4.21
C ILE A 95 2.21 -8.08 -2.94
N ASN A 96 2.72 -9.29 -3.02
CA ASN A 96 3.47 -9.90 -1.92
C ASN A 96 4.95 -9.58 -2.08
N THR A 97 5.48 -8.78 -1.16
CA THR A 97 6.87 -8.31 -1.19
C THR A 97 7.81 -9.12 -0.28
N SER A 98 7.35 -10.24 0.28
CA SER A 98 8.14 -11.02 1.26
C SER A 98 9.52 -11.43 0.75
N GLN A 99 9.63 -11.76 -0.53
CA GLN A 99 10.87 -12.17 -1.17
C GLN A 99 11.43 -11.14 -2.14
N LEU A 100 10.93 -9.91 -2.09
CA LEU A 100 11.35 -8.84 -3.00
C LEU A 100 12.16 -7.76 -2.27
N SER A 101 13.20 -7.27 -2.93
CA SER A 101 13.87 -6.04 -2.52
C SER A 101 12.97 -4.82 -2.73
N ILE A 102 13.34 -3.68 -2.17
CA ILE A 102 12.64 -2.40 -2.43
C ILE A 102 12.59 -2.13 -3.93
N LYS A 103 13.72 -2.26 -4.61
CA LYS A 103 13.82 -2.06 -6.06
C LYS A 103 12.90 -3.01 -6.84
N ASN A 104 12.92 -4.29 -6.52
CA ASN A 104 12.10 -5.28 -7.23
C ASN A 104 10.61 -5.14 -6.92
N SER A 105 10.25 -4.72 -5.72
CA SER A 105 8.87 -4.37 -5.38
C SER A 105 8.36 -3.20 -6.23
N PHE A 106 9.16 -2.15 -6.35
CA PHE A 106 8.87 -1.00 -7.20
C PHE A 106 8.71 -1.40 -8.67
N LEU A 107 9.65 -2.19 -9.20
CA LEU A 107 9.60 -2.64 -10.59
C LEU A 107 8.37 -3.49 -10.89
N LYS A 108 7.95 -4.32 -9.94
CA LYS A 108 6.74 -5.14 -10.08
C LYS A 108 5.48 -4.27 -10.19
N VAL A 109 5.33 -3.30 -9.32
CA VAL A 109 4.20 -2.35 -9.36
C VAL A 109 4.23 -1.53 -10.64
N LYS A 110 5.39 -0.99 -10.99
CA LYS A 110 5.58 -0.20 -12.22
C LYS A 110 5.19 -0.99 -13.47
N LYS A 111 5.62 -2.24 -13.58
CA LYS A 111 5.29 -3.11 -14.71
C LYS A 111 3.78 -3.32 -14.86
N ILE A 112 3.08 -3.51 -13.77
CA ILE A 112 1.62 -3.67 -13.77
C ILE A 112 0.94 -2.37 -14.22
N MET A 113 1.37 -1.23 -13.69
CA MET A 113 0.83 0.08 -14.07
C MET A 113 1.09 0.40 -15.55
N ASP A 114 2.30 0.20 -16.02
CA ASP A 114 2.66 0.48 -17.42
C ASP A 114 1.83 -0.37 -18.39
N ARG A 115 1.59 -1.63 -18.06
CA ARG A 115 0.77 -2.54 -18.88
C ARG A 115 -0.67 -2.04 -18.99
N LYS A 116 -1.28 -1.65 -17.88
CA LYS A 116 -2.65 -1.13 -17.85
C LYS A 116 -2.76 0.22 -18.58
N LEU A 117 -1.79 1.11 -18.40
CA LEU A 117 -1.74 2.40 -19.08
C LEU A 117 -1.60 2.24 -20.60
N LYS A 118 -0.81 1.27 -21.07
CA LYS A 118 -0.71 0.96 -22.51
C LYS A 118 -2.04 0.50 -23.09
N LEU A 119 -2.81 -0.32 -22.36
CA LEU A 119 -4.12 -0.79 -22.81
C LEU A 119 -5.12 0.36 -22.88
N ILE A 120 -5.13 1.27 -21.93
CA ILE A 120 -5.96 2.46 -21.94
C ILE A 120 -5.59 3.37 -23.11
N TRP A 121 -4.30 3.60 -23.33
CA TRP A 121 -3.80 4.38 -24.45
C TRP A 121 -4.26 3.81 -25.81
N LYS A 122 -4.13 2.51 -26.02
CA LYS A 122 -4.58 1.85 -27.23
C LYS A 122 -6.09 2.02 -27.49
N LYS A 123 -6.89 1.91 -26.44
CA LYS A 123 -8.35 2.12 -26.54
C LYS A 123 -8.72 3.55 -26.93
N GLN A 124 -7.95 4.54 -26.48
CA GLN A 124 -8.17 5.94 -26.84
C GLN A 124 -7.76 6.28 -28.26
N GLN A 125 -6.87 5.49 -28.87
CA GLN A 125 -6.43 5.65 -30.27
C GLN A 125 -7.43 5.09 -31.28
N ASN A 126 -8.28 4.16 -30.87
CA ASN A 126 -9.35 3.58 -31.69
C ASN A 126 -10.65 4.36 -31.53
#